data_0f324170000ef3fc7570995a434b59d1
#
_entry.id   0f324170000ef3fc7570995a434b59d1
#
_cell.length_a   1.000
_cell.length_b   1.000
_cell.length_c   1.000
_cell.angle_alpha   90.00
_cell.angle_beta   90.00
_cell.angle_gamma   90.00
#
_symmetry.space_group_name_H-M   'P 1'
#
loop_
_entity.id
_entity.type
_entity.pdbx_description
1 polymer ?
#
loop_
_entity_poly.entity_id
_entity_poly.type
_entity_poly.pdbx_seq_one_letter_code
_entity_poly.pdbx_strand_id
1 'polypeptide(L)'
;MHLDEIDSTNTFLLKNEALLSQDGLVAYSDRQTRGRGRMERSWSGGAQDKKHLFFSIVIHSRPFLRHNPSSITIILGLAVYRALSHLGVSNHLIKWPNDILASGKKLCGILCEGVSFGDMSVTVAGIGMNLEGDTEQFGPALHDKVNTLEAASGIRIERDRVLDVLLNEIDKILLEAELGGPNTPNPLFREWETSSGIVGKSVSFKYDEKIISGMVAGLDNSGCLVIETTRGPVSLISGEISLIYPY
;
A
#
# COMPACT_ATOMS: atom_id res chain seq x y z
N MET A 1 19.82 -2.69 -1.97
CA MET A 1 20.31 -3.44 -3.17
C MET A 1 19.67 -2.83 -4.40
N HIS A 2 20.46 -2.31 -5.35
CA HIS A 2 19.97 -1.76 -6.61
C HIS A 2 20.05 -2.82 -7.72
N LEU A 3 19.03 -2.86 -8.57
CA LEU A 3 18.92 -3.76 -9.73
C LEU A 3 18.53 -2.93 -10.96
N ASP A 4 19.30 -3.02 -12.05
CA ASP A 4 19.00 -2.28 -13.29
C ASP A 4 17.66 -2.73 -13.88
N GLU A 5 17.46 -4.04 -14.01
CA GLU A 5 16.24 -4.65 -14.53
C GLU A 5 15.96 -5.98 -13.84
N ILE A 6 14.69 -6.23 -13.49
CA ILE A 6 14.22 -7.46 -12.87
C ILE A 6 12.79 -7.79 -13.31
N ASP A 7 12.33 -9.01 -13.11
CA ASP A 7 10.92 -9.36 -13.31
C ASP A 7 10.02 -8.62 -12.32
N SER A 8 10.30 -8.71 -11.03
CA SER A 8 9.63 -7.99 -9.95
C SER A 8 10.50 -8.00 -8.71
N THR A 9 10.62 -6.87 -8.01
CA THR A 9 11.37 -6.76 -6.75
C THR A 9 10.81 -7.68 -5.67
N ASN A 10 9.48 -7.85 -5.57
CA ASN A 10 8.87 -8.84 -4.68
C ASN A 10 9.28 -10.28 -5.06
N THR A 11 9.14 -10.63 -6.33
CA THR A 11 9.50 -11.99 -6.81
C THR A 11 10.97 -12.30 -6.58
N PHE A 12 11.84 -11.31 -6.77
CA PHE A 12 13.27 -11.45 -6.52
C PHE A 12 13.57 -11.79 -5.06
N LEU A 13 12.98 -11.05 -4.10
CA LEU A 13 13.19 -11.33 -2.68
C LEU A 13 12.56 -12.66 -2.27
N LEU A 14 11.32 -12.95 -2.70
CA LEU A 14 10.61 -14.18 -2.36
C LEU A 14 11.31 -15.46 -2.83
N LYS A 15 12.07 -15.41 -3.93
CA LYS A 15 12.85 -16.54 -4.45
C LYS A 15 14.20 -16.73 -3.78
N ASN A 16 14.60 -15.84 -2.86
CA ASN A 16 15.95 -15.78 -2.32
C ASN A 16 15.93 -15.91 -0.79
N GLU A 17 15.98 -17.14 -0.29
CA GLU A 17 15.90 -17.42 1.15
C GLU A 17 16.96 -16.67 1.96
N ALA A 18 18.20 -16.55 1.43
CA ALA A 18 19.27 -15.82 2.11
C ALA A 18 18.95 -14.31 2.26
N LEU A 19 18.14 -13.73 1.38
CA LEU A 19 17.70 -12.34 1.50
C LEU A 19 16.52 -12.22 2.47
N LEU A 20 15.63 -13.21 2.53
CA LEU A 20 14.52 -13.23 3.49
C LEU A 20 14.97 -13.27 4.95
N SER A 21 16.18 -13.75 5.24
CA SER A 21 16.74 -13.76 6.60
C SER A 21 17.19 -12.37 7.08
N GLN A 22 17.19 -11.35 6.23
CA GLN A 22 17.69 -10.00 6.54
C GLN A 22 16.53 -9.02 6.73
N ASP A 23 16.09 -8.82 7.98
CA ASP A 23 15.06 -7.82 8.31
C ASP A 23 15.50 -6.42 7.87
N GLY A 24 14.58 -5.68 7.23
CA GLY A 24 14.86 -4.34 6.70
C GLY A 24 15.63 -4.32 5.38
N LEU A 25 15.98 -5.49 4.79
CA LEU A 25 16.63 -5.49 3.47
C LEU A 25 15.71 -4.88 2.41
N VAL A 26 16.24 -3.93 1.66
CA VAL A 26 15.54 -3.25 0.55
C VAL A 26 16.15 -3.65 -0.78
N ALA A 27 15.31 -4.10 -1.71
CA ALA A 27 15.63 -4.24 -3.12
C ALA A 27 14.82 -3.24 -3.94
N TYR A 28 15.48 -2.44 -4.78
CA TYR A 28 14.81 -1.52 -5.70
C TYR A 28 15.36 -1.65 -7.12
N SER A 29 14.53 -1.32 -8.11
CA SER A 29 14.89 -1.53 -9.51
C SER A 29 14.56 -0.30 -10.35
N ASP A 30 15.38 -0.11 -11.41
CA ASP A 30 15.12 0.90 -12.44
C ASP A 30 13.97 0.47 -13.35
N ARG A 31 13.79 -0.84 -13.54
CA ARG A 31 12.77 -1.39 -14.42
C ARG A 31 12.25 -2.74 -13.93
N GLN A 32 10.92 -2.90 -13.98
CA GLN A 32 10.28 -4.21 -13.79
C GLN A 32 9.65 -4.70 -15.10
N THR A 33 10.04 -5.91 -15.54
CA THR A 33 9.50 -6.52 -16.78
C THR A 33 8.17 -7.25 -16.54
N ARG A 34 7.88 -7.62 -15.28
CA ARG A 34 6.65 -8.31 -14.84
C ARG A 34 6.23 -7.82 -13.47
N GLY A 35 6.15 -6.50 -13.30
CA GLY A 35 5.67 -5.90 -12.06
C GLY A 35 4.29 -6.45 -11.68
N ARG A 36 4.09 -6.75 -10.40
CA ARG A 36 2.91 -7.45 -9.88
C ARG A 36 2.07 -6.53 -9.00
N GLY A 37 0.76 -6.70 -9.12
CA GLY A 37 -0.24 -6.15 -8.22
C GLY A 37 -1.07 -7.27 -7.59
N ARG A 38 -2.06 -6.92 -6.79
CA ARG A 38 -3.01 -7.88 -6.20
C ARG A 38 -3.89 -8.53 -7.28
N MET A 39 -4.39 -9.75 -6.99
CA MET A 39 -5.33 -10.47 -7.84
C MET A 39 -4.81 -10.63 -9.28
N GLU A 40 -3.53 -10.99 -9.41
CA GLU A 40 -2.83 -11.23 -10.69
C GLU A 40 -2.76 -10.01 -11.63
N ARG A 41 -3.08 -8.81 -11.12
CA ARG A 41 -2.91 -7.59 -11.92
C ARG A 41 -1.43 -7.27 -12.11
N SER A 42 -1.11 -6.67 -13.24
CA SER A 42 0.23 -6.13 -13.49
C SER A 42 0.38 -4.74 -12.87
N TRP A 43 1.60 -4.43 -12.46
CA TRP A 43 2.04 -3.08 -12.14
C TRP A 43 3.07 -2.66 -13.18
N SER A 44 2.86 -1.51 -13.81
CA SER A 44 3.74 -0.99 -14.85
C SER A 44 3.99 0.50 -14.64
N GLY A 45 5.22 0.94 -14.87
CA GLY A 45 5.60 2.35 -14.94
C GLY A 45 5.34 2.99 -16.32
N GLY A 46 4.64 2.28 -17.22
CA GLY A 46 4.42 2.75 -18.59
C GLY A 46 5.67 2.60 -19.46
N ALA A 47 5.84 3.49 -20.43
CA ALA A 47 6.97 3.44 -21.37
C ALA A 47 8.30 3.94 -20.77
N GLN A 48 8.29 4.53 -19.59
CA GLN A 48 9.44 5.21 -18.98
C GLN A 48 9.68 4.72 -17.53
N ASP A 49 9.89 3.43 -17.35
CA ASP A 49 10.06 2.80 -16.03
C ASP A 49 11.09 3.50 -15.13
N LYS A 50 12.21 3.96 -15.66
CA LYS A 50 13.26 4.68 -14.91
C LYS A 50 12.80 5.95 -14.20
N LYS A 51 11.64 6.48 -14.56
CA LYS A 51 11.02 7.66 -13.94
C LYS A 51 10.04 7.31 -12.82
N HIS A 52 10.08 6.08 -12.33
CA HIS A 52 9.21 5.60 -11.28
C HIS A 52 10.02 4.90 -10.20
N LEU A 53 9.39 4.64 -9.08
CA LEU A 53 10.01 3.92 -7.97
C LEU A 53 9.36 2.56 -7.81
N PHE A 54 10.19 1.50 -7.89
CA PHE A 54 9.81 0.14 -7.59
C PHE A 54 10.76 -0.40 -6.54
N PHE A 55 10.27 -0.68 -5.36
CA PHE A 55 11.08 -1.32 -4.35
C PHE A 55 10.28 -2.32 -3.53
N SER A 56 10.98 -3.23 -2.90
CA SER A 56 10.42 -4.18 -1.93
C SER A 56 11.31 -4.23 -0.71
N ILE A 57 10.70 -4.38 0.46
CA ILE A 57 11.38 -4.49 1.74
C ILE A 57 10.99 -5.81 2.42
N VAL A 58 11.98 -6.46 3.05
CA VAL A 58 11.80 -7.63 3.89
C VAL A 58 11.43 -7.16 5.30
N ILE A 59 10.30 -7.59 5.81
CA ILE A 59 9.82 -7.23 7.16
C ILE A 59 9.59 -8.51 7.94
N HIS A 60 10.38 -8.74 8.98
CA HIS A 60 10.18 -9.84 9.90
C HIS A 60 8.98 -9.56 10.81
N SER A 61 8.24 -10.61 11.12
CA SER A 61 7.06 -10.49 11.98
C SER A 61 7.47 -10.13 13.40
N ARG A 62 7.04 -8.98 13.86
CA ARG A 62 7.18 -8.44 15.22
C ARG A 62 5.94 -8.79 16.05
N PRO A 63 5.95 -8.65 17.39
CA PRO A 63 4.82 -9.04 18.25
C PRO A 63 3.46 -8.52 17.76
N PHE A 64 3.34 -7.25 17.45
CA PHE A 64 2.09 -6.66 16.94
C PHE A 64 1.64 -7.32 15.63
N LEU A 65 2.56 -7.47 14.65
CA LEU A 65 2.26 -8.05 13.33
C LEU A 65 1.95 -9.54 13.40
N ARG A 66 2.50 -10.28 14.38
CA ARG A 66 2.16 -11.70 14.58
C ARG A 66 0.70 -11.88 14.98
N HIS A 67 0.18 -10.97 15.80
CA HIS A 67 -1.22 -11.00 16.22
C HIS A 67 -2.16 -10.42 15.16
N ASN A 68 -1.64 -9.50 14.32
CA ASN A 68 -2.42 -8.75 13.36
C ASN A 68 -1.76 -8.73 11.97
N PRO A 69 -1.55 -9.89 11.31
CA PRO A 69 -0.78 -9.94 10.06
C PRO A 69 -1.43 -9.16 8.91
N SER A 70 -2.76 -9.02 8.92
CA SER A 70 -3.50 -8.24 7.93
C SER A 70 -3.25 -6.73 8.02
N SER A 71 -2.83 -6.24 9.21
CA SER A 71 -2.61 -4.81 9.44
C SER A 71 -1.39 -4.23 8.71
N ILE A 72 -0.45 -5.08 8.26
CA ILE A 72 0.78 -4.58 7.62
C ILE A 72 0.51 -3.69 6.40
N THR A 73 -0.46 -4.03 5.56
CA THR A 73 -0.82 -3.21 4.40
C THR A 73 -1.41 -1.86 4.81
N ILE A 74 -2.22 -1.84 5.88
CA ILE A 74 -2.83 -0.64 6.47
C ILE A 74 -1.73 0.29 7.01
N ILE A 75 -0.81 -0.28 7.79
CA ILE A 75 0.32 0.45 8.39
C ILE A 75 1.23 1.03 7.30
N LEU A 76 1.60 0.25 6.30
CA LEU A 76 2.44 0.73 5.19
C LEU A 76 1.71 1.77 4.33
N GLY A 77 0.39 1.64 4.16
CA GLY A 77 -0.43 2.68 3.52
C GLY A 77 -0.33 4.02 4.24
N LEU A 78 -0.36 3.99 5.58
CA LEU A 78 -0.21 5.19 6.39
C LEU A 78 1.22 5.75 6.34
N ALA A 79 2.26 4.89 6.30
CA ALA A 79 3.64 5.34 6.11
C ALA A 79 3.82 6.09 4.78
N VAL A 80 3.27 5.54 3.68
CA VAL A 80 3.30 6.21 2.37
C VAL A 80 2.52 7.53 2.41
N TYR A 81 1.36 7.57 3.05
CA TYR A 81 0.57 8.78 3.22
C TYR A 81 1.35 9.88 3.94
N ARG A 82 2.00 9.57 5.07
CA ARG A 82 2.86 10.51 5.83
C ARG A 82 4.05 10.98 4.99
N ALA A 83 4.71 10.06 4.28
CA ALA A 83 5.82 10.38 3.39
C ALA A 83 5.42 11.38 2.30
N LEU A 84 4.26 11.18 1.67
CA LEU A 84 3.74 12.10 0.66
C LEU A 84 3.43 13.49 1.23
N SER A 85 2.92 13.57 2.46
CA SER A 85 2.76 14.85 3.17
C SER A 85 4.09 15.58 3.35
N HIS A 86 5.15 14.88 3.75
CA HIS A 86 6.50 15.43 3.88
C HIS A 86 7.11 15.85 2.53
N LEU A 87 6.72 15.19 1.43
CA LEU A 87 7.13 15.54 0.08
C LEU A 87 6.28 16.66 -0.54
N GLY A 88 5.40 17.30 0.24
CA GLY A 88 4.61 18.44 -0.19
C GLY A 88 3.37 18.11 -1.02
N VAL A 89 2.98 16.84 -1.11
CA VAL A 89 1.73 16.46 -1.78
C VAL A 89 0.55 16.87 -0.89
N SER A 90 -0.33 17.68 -1.45
CA SER A 90 -1.62 18.01 -0.84
C SER A 90 -2.73 17.15 -1.39
N ASN A 91 -3.89 17.05 -1.05
CA ASN A 91 -5.03 16.35 -1.67
C ASN A 91 -4.71 14.89 -2.07
N HIS A 92 -4.14 14.13 -1.12
CA HIS A 92 -3.95 12.69 -1.26
C HIS A 92 -4.71 11.95 -0.15
N LEU A 93 -5.05 10.69 -0.41
CA LEU A 93 -5.79 9.85 0.52
C LEU A 93 -5.40 8.37 0.35
N ILE A 94 -5.65 7.60 1.40
CA ILE A 94 -5.49 6.15 1.35
C ILE A 94 -6.78 5.53 0.82
N LYS A 95 -6.68 4.81 -0.30
CA LYS A 95 -7.78 3.99 -0.81
C LYS A 95 -7.60 2.55 -0.36
N TRP A 96 -8.50 2.09 0.49
CA TRP A 96 -8.50 0.70 0.94
C TRP A 96 -8.54 -0.28 -0.24
N PRO A 97 -7.78 -1.39 -0.17
CA PRO A 97 -6.91 -1.74 0.96
C PRO A 97 -5.45 -1.29 0.81
N ASN A 98 -4.98 -0.89 -0.38
CA ASN A 98 -3.56 -0.88 -0.69
C ASN A 98 -3.11 0.19 -1.70
N ASP A 99 -3.96 1.14 -2.02
CA ASP A 99 -3.66 2.19 -2.99
C ASP A 99 -3.58 3.57 -2.31
N ILE A 100 -2.71 4.43 -2.81
CA ILE A 100 -2.72 5.85 -2.46
C ILE A 100 -3.16 6.63 -3.70
N LEU A 101 -4.13 7.49 -3.49
CA LEU A 101 -4.60 8.40 -4.53
C LEU A 101 -4.10 9.81 -4.27
N ALA A 102 -3.79 10.54 -5.33
CA ALA A 102 -3.59 11.98 -5.30
C ALA A 102 -4.53 12.62 -6.33
N SER A 103 -5.31 13.60 -5.89
CA SER A 103 -6.37 14.22 -6.71
C SER A 103 -7.33 13.20 -7.35
N GLY A 104 -7.69 12.16 -6.58
CA GLY A 104 -8.61 11.10 -7.00
C GLY A 104 -8.02 10.04 -7.93
N LYS A 105 -6.77 10.16 -8.36
CA LYS A 105 -6.08 9.24 -9.27
C LYS A 105 -4.97 8.47 -8.55
N LYS A 106 -4.72 7.23 -8.95
CA LYS A 106 -3.74 6.35 -8.30
C LYS A 106 -2.31 6.85 -8.51
N LEU A 107 -1.63 7.13 -7.40
CA LEU A 107 -0.23 7.53 -7.35
C LEU A 107 0.68 6.37 -6.96
N CYS A 108 0.25 5.57 -5.98
CA CYS A 108 1.05 4.49 -5.41
C CYS A 108 0.21 3.24 -5.17
N GLY A 109 0.84 2.08 -5.22
CA GLY A 109 0.25 0.79 -4.85
C GLY A 109 1.19 -0.03 -4.00
N ILE A 110 0.64 -0.78 -3.05
CA ILE A 110 1.36 -1.60 -2.08
C ILE A 110 0.96 -3.07 -2.29
N LEU A 111 1.93 -3.97 -2.31
CA LEU A 111 1.72 -5.42 -2.40
C LEU A 111 2.49 -6.13 -1.29
N CYS A 112 1.80 -6.56 -0.26
CA CYS A 112 2.37 -7.35 0.82
C CYS A 112 2.13 -8.83 0.57
N GLU A 113 3.20 -9.63 0.62
CA GLU A 113 3.16 -11.09 0.45
C GLU A 113 3.85 -11.75 1.63
N GLY A 114 3.08 -12.55 2.38
CA GLY A 114 3.60 -13.30 3.51
C GLY A 114 4.26 -14.61 3.07
N VAL A 115 5.36 -14.95 3.71
CA VAL A 115 6.06 -16.23 3.53
C VAL A 115 6.56 -16.74 4.87
N SER A 116 6.52 -18.06 5.07
CA SER A 116 7.14 -18.71 6.21
C SER A 116 8.57 -19.11 5.83
N PHE A 117 9.52 -18.71 6.67
CA PHE A 117 10.93 -19.03 6.50
C PHE A 117 11.47 -19.61 7.82
N GLY A 118 11.63 -20.93 7.87
CA GLY A 118 11.84 -21.63 9.14
C GLY A 118 10.69 -21.36 10.11
N ASP A 119 11.03 -20.96 11.33
CA ASP A 119 10.06 -20.60 12.37
C ASP A 119 9.63 -19.10 12.29
N MET A 120 10.14 -18.37 11.31
CA MET A 120 9.84 -16.95 11.12
C MET A 120 8.70 -16.76 10.13
N SER A 121 7.80 -15.84 10.44
CA SER A 121 6.87 -15.26 9.47
C SER A 121 7.48 -13.98 8.92
N VAL A 122 7.61 -13.89 7.61
CA VAL A 122 8.24 -12.77 6.90
C VAL A 122 7.23 -12.19 5.93
N THR A 123 7.17 -10.87 5.83
CA THR A 123 6.42 -10.17 4.77
C THR A 123 7.41 -9.52 3.81
N VAL A 124 7.24 -9.79 2.52
CA VAL A 124 7.85 -8.99 1.46
C VAL A 124 6.84 -7.94 1.02
N ALA A 125 7.14 -6.68 1.32
CA ALA A 125 6.27 -5.56 1.03
C ALA A 125 6.80 -4.76 -0.17
N GLY A 126 6.13 -4.88 -1.32
CA GLY A 126 6.43 -4.12 -2.53
C GLY A 126 5.65 -2.81 -2.58
N ILE A 127 6.33 -1.76 -2.96
CA ILE A 127 5.76 -0.43 -3.16
C ILE A 127 6.15 0.07 -4.55
N GLY A 128 5.11 0.36 -5.35
CA GLY A 128 5.26 0.99 -6.65
C GLY A 128 4.68 2.40 -6.60
N MET A 129 5.48 3.41 -6.99
CA MET A 129 5.05 4.81 -7.03
C MET A 129 5.40 5.45 -8.37
N ASN A 130 4.42 6.11 -8.96
CA ASN A 130 4.62 6.89 -10.17
C ASN A 130 5.27 8.22 -9.78
N LEU A 131 6.52 8.49 -10.23
CA LEU A 131 7.22 9.71 -9.83
C LEU A 131 7.08 10.84 -10.83
N GLU A 132 7.45 10.60 -12.08
CA GLU A 132 7.62 11.65 -13.08
C GLU A 132 6.82 11.39 -14.36
N GLY A 133 6.68 12.46 -15.13
CA GLY A 133 6.17 12.41 -16.48
C GLY A 133 4.67 12.56 -16.59
N ASP A 134 4.23 12.66 -17.83
CA ASP A 134 2.82 12.82 -18.18
C ASP A 134 2.07 11.48 -18.05
N THR A 135 0.81 11.55 -17.63
CA THR A 135 -0.03 10.36 -17.46
C THR A 135 -0.33 9.62 -18.77
N GLU A 136 -0.17 10.26 -19.91
CA GLU A 136 -0.32 9.66 -21.26
C GLU A 136 0.64 8.48 -21.48
N GLN A 137 1.81 8.46 -20.84
CA GLN A 137 2.78 7.36 -20.89
C GLN A 137 2.22 6.01 -20.43
N PHE A 138 1.17 6.03 -19.58
CA PHE A 138 0.50 4.80 -19.09
C PHE A 138 -0.52 4.24 -20.10
N GLY A 139 -0.71 4.91 -21.23
CA GLY A 139 -1.62 4.50 -22.28
C GLY A 139 -3.10 4.79 -21.98
N PRO A 140 -3.98 4.64 -22.98
CA PRO A 140 -5.38 5.10 -22.91
C PRO A 140 -6.23 4.41 -21.85
N ALA A 141 -5.87 3.21 -21.40
CA ALA A 141 -6.62 2.49 -20.37
C ALA A 141 -6.37 3.02 -18.94
N LEU A 142 -5.25 3.69 -18.71
CA LEU A 142 -4.79 4.09 -17.38
C LEU A 142 -4.59 5.60 -17.20
N HIS A 143 -4.34 6.38 -18.26
CA HIS A 143 -3.96 7.79 -18.15
C HIS A 143 -4.94 8.64 -17.32
N ASP A 144 -6.23 8.34 -17.35
CA ASP A 144 -7.23 9.04 -16.55
C ASP A 144 -7.36 8.52 -15.10
N LYS A 145 -6.73 7.39 -14.80
CA LYS A 145 -6.85 6.68 -13.51
C LYS A 145 -5.61 6.80 -12.64
N VAL A 146 -4.49 7.26 -13.21
CA VAL A 146 -3.21 7.38 -12.53
C VAL A 146 -2.78 8.82 -12.38
N ASN A 147 -1.91 9.08 -11.40
CA ASN A 147 -1.23 10.35 -11.21
C ASN A 147 0.27 10.11 -11.01
N THR A 148 1.09 11.14 -11.10
CA THR A 148 2.50 11.12 -10.76
C THR A 148 2.79 12.04 -9.57
N LEU A 149 3.89 11.79 -8.85
CA LEU A 149 4.31 12.63 -7.74
C LEU A 149 4.58 14.06 -8.20
N GLU A 150 5.24 14.21 -9.34
CA GLU A 150 5.52 15.50 -9.95
C GLU A 150 4.24 16.29 -10.23
N ALA A 151 3.24 15.67 -10.85
CA ALA A 151 1.96 16.32 -11.14
C ALA A 151 1.15 16.62 -9.85
N ALA A 152 1.27 15.79 -8.83
CA ALA A 152 0.55 15.96 -7.56
C ALA A 152 1.17 17.00 -6.63
N SER A 153 2.52 17.14 -6.64
CA SER A 153 3.25 18.10 -5.78
C SER A 153 3.58 19.42 -6.50
N GLY A 154 3.56 19.42 -7.82
CA GLY A 154 4.00 20.55 -8.65
C GLY A 154 5.52 20.69 -8.74
N ILE A 155 6.29 19.76 -8.18
CA ILE A 155 7.77 19.79 -8.22
C ILE A 155 8.31 18.40 -8.56
N ARG A 156 9.45 18.40 -9.27
CA ARG A 156 10.21 17.18 -9.51
C ARG A 156 11.07 16.87 -8.27
N ILE A 157 10.94 15.64 -7.76
CA ILE A 157 11.70 15.14 -6.62
C ILE A 157 12.51 13.93 -7.06
N GLU A 158 13.81 13.96 -6.80
CA GLU A 158 14.71 12.87 -7.17
C GLU A 158 14.29 11.55 -6.49
N ARG A 159 14.35 10.45 -7.24
CA ARG A 159 13.89 9.11 -6.82
C ARG A 159 14.51 8.66 -5.49
N ASP A 160 15.82 8.87 -5.32
CA ASP A 160 16.53 8.46 -4.12
C ASP A 160 16.02 9.24 -2.89
N ARG A 161 15.70 10.53 -3.06
CA ARG A 161 15.08 11.33 -1.99
C ARG A 161 13.69 10.80 -1.61
N VAL A 162 12.90 10.39 -2.60
CA VAL A 162 11.58 9.79 -2.33
C VAL A 162 11.73 8.47 -1.58
N LEU A 163 12.68 7.62 -2.01
CA LEU A 163 12.98 6.35 -1.35
C LEU A 163 13.41 6.57 0.10
N ASP A 164 14.32 7.50 0.37
CA ASP A 164 14.79 7.83 1.72
C ASP A 164 13.64 8.27 2.64
N VAL A 165 12.75 9.15 2.15
CA VAL A 165 11.61 9.61 2.94
C VAL A 165 10.64 8.46 3.24
N LEU A 166 10.37 7.60 2.25
CA LEU A 166 9.51 6.43 2.43
C LEU A 166 10.10 5.44 3.44
N LEU A 167 11.39 5.10 3.32
CA LEU A 167 12.03 4.15 4.24
C LEU A 167 12.06 4.69 5.67
N ASN A 168 12.33 5.99 5.86
CA ASN A 168 12.28 6.63 7.17
C ASN A 168 10.88 6.57 7.79
N GLU A 169 9.82 6.81 7.02
CA GLU A 169 8.44 6.72 7.54
C GLU A 169 8.02 5.26 7.80
N ILE A 170 8.47 4.31 6.97
CA ILE A 170 8.24 2.88 7.20
C ILE A 170 8.89 2.44 8.51
N ASP A 171 10.15 2.82 8.76
CA ASP A 171 10.85 2.46 10.00
C ASP A 171 10.14 3.04 11.24
N LYS A 172 9.80 4.33 11.21
CA LYS A 172 9.06 4.99 12.29
C LYS A 172 7.72 4.29 12.58
N ILE A 173 6.92 4.03 11.55
CA ILE A 173 5.58 3.50 11.76
C ILE A 173 5.61 2.04 12.25
N LEU A 174 6.60 1.25 11.83
CA LEU A 174 6.79 -0.10 12.34
C LEU A 174 7.16 -0.08 13.83
N LEU A 175 7.96 0.89 14.29
CA LEU A 175 8.25 1.09 15.71
C LEU A 175 7.02 1.57 16.47
N GLU A 176 6.27 2.53 15.93
CA GLU A 176 5.02 3.01 16.54
C GLU A 176 3.98 1.89 16.70
N ALA A 177 3.87 0.99 15.72
CA ALA A 177 2.94 -0.12 15.77
C ALA A 177 3.21 -1.06 16.96
N GLU A 178 4.48 -1.24 17.34
CA GLU A 178 4.88 -2.09 18.47
C GLU A 178 4.62 -1.44 19.84
N LEU A 179 4.45 -0.12 19.89
CA LEU A 179 4.13 0.59 21.15
C LEU A 179 2.67 0.37 21.60
N GLY A 180 1.79 -0.05 20.67
CA GLY A 180 0.43 -0.45 20.98
C GLY A 180 0.41 -1.84 21.61
N GLY A 181 -0.14 -2.01 22.81
CA GLY A 181 -0.33 -3.33 23.42
C GLY A 181 -1.29 -4.20 22.60
N PRO A 182 -1.21 -5.54 22.74
CA PRO A 182 -1.98 -6.48 21.90
C PRO A 182 -3.51 -6.36 22.03
N ASN A 183 -4.00 -5.72 23.09
CA ASN A 183 -5.44 -5.60 23.41
C ASN A 183 -5.94 -4.14 23.40
N THR A 184 -5.13 -3.19 22.97
CA THR A 184 -5.53 -1.77 22.88
C THR A 184 -5.71 -1.36 21.41
N PRO A 185 -6.74 -0.57 21.09
CA PRO A 185 -6.87 -0.02 19.75
C PRO A 185 -5.59 0.72 19.34
N ASN A 186 -4.98 0.31 18.24
CA ASN A 186 -3.75 0.95 17.78
C ASN A 186 -4.08 2.36 17.25
N PRO A 187 -3.44 3.42 17.79
CA PRO A 187 -3.69 4.80 17.34
C PRO A 187 -3.51 5.00 15.83
N LEU A 188 -2.63 4.20 15.21
CA LEU A 188 -2.39 4.22 13.76
C LEU A 188 -3.65 3.90 12.95
N PHE A 189 -4.55 3.07 13.47
CA PHE A 189 -5.80 2.75 12.78
C PHE A 189 -6.74 3.96 12.72
N ARG A 190 -6.82 4.76 13.78
CA ARG A 190 -7.60 6.00 13.77
C ARG A 190 -7.04 7.04 12.81
N GLU A 191 -5.71 7.16 12.75
CA GLU A 191 -5.06 8.03 11.79
C GLU A 191 -5.31 7.57 10.36
N TRP A 192 -5.24 6.25 10.12
CA TRP A 192 -5.55 5.66 8.83
C TRP A 192 -7.01 5.94 8.42
N GLU A 193 -7.95 5.77 9.34
CA GLU A 193 -9.38 6.07 9.11
C GLU A 193 -9.59 7.51 8.64
N THR A 194 -8.96 8.46 9.31
CA THR A 194 -8.99 9.87 8.94
C THR A 194 -8.35 10.11 7.57
N SER A 195 -7.18 9.52 7.33
CA SER A 195 -6.41 9.67 6.08
C SER A 195 -7.06 9.00 4.88
N SER A 196 -7.91 8.02 5.09
CA SER A 196 -8.66 7.35 4.04
C SER A 196 -9.95 8.07 3.64
N GLY A 197 -10.54 8.82 4.56
CA GLY A 197 -11.81 9.52 4.37
C GLY A 197 -12.98 8.61 4.01
N ILE A 198 -12.88 7.29 4.31
CA ILE A 198 -13.88 6.30 3.90
C ILE A 198 -14.92 6.01 5.00
N VAL A 199 -14.59 6.28 6.26
CA VAL A 199 -15.49 6.04 7.39
C VAL A 199 -16.77 6.86 7.23
N GLY A 200 -17.91 6.23 7.46
CA GLY A 200 -19.23 6.82 7.24
C GLY A 200 -19.70 6.87 5.78
N LYS A 201 -18.91 6.36 4.83
CA LYS A 201 -19.33 6.28 3.42
C LYS A 201 -20.08 4.99 3.16
N SER A 202 -21.07 5.06 2.27
CA SER A 202 -21.77 3.90 1.74
C SER A 202 -20.93 3.25 0.64
N VAL A 203 -20.73 1.94 0.76
CA VAL A 203 -19.94 1.15 -0.19
C VAL A 203 -20.69 -0.08 -0.65
N SER A 204 -20.35 -0.57 -1.85
CA SER A 204 -20.69 -1.91 -2.31
C SER A 204 -19.43 -2.77 -2.40
N PHE A 205 -19.54 -4.04 -2.10
CA PHE A 205 -18.45 -5.00 -2.13
C PHE A 205 -18.94 -6.42 -2.40
N LYS A 206 -18.05 -7.28 -2.88
CA LYS A 206 -18.35 -8.69 -3.11
C LYS A 206 -18.11 -9.47 -1.82
N TYR A 207 -19.12 -10.19 -1.36
CA TYR A 207 -19.07 -11.07 -0.20
C TYR A 207 -19.87 -12.34 -0.49
N ASP A 208 -19.27 -13.52 -0.31
CA ASP A 208 -19.88 -14.83 -0.66
C ASP A 208 -20.53 -14.85 -2.05
N GLU A 209 -19.74 -14.42 -3.07
CA GLU A 209 -20.16 -14.34 -4.47
C GLU A 209 -21.32 -13.35 -4.75
N LYS A 210 -21.79 -12.61 -3.77
CA LYS A 210 -22.86 -11.60 -3.90
C LYS A 210 -22.29 -10.20 -3.73
N ILE A 211 -22.87 -9.24 -4.46
CA ILE A 211 -22.64 -7.84 -4.20
C ILE A 211 -23.59 -7.41 -3.09
N ILE A 212 -23.04 -6.94 -1.99
CA ILE A 212 -23.79 -6.37 -0.87
C ILE A 212 -23.33 -4.93 -0.62
N SER A 213 -24.17 -4.17 0.07
CA SER A 213 -23.90 -2.78 0.39
C SER A 213 -23.95 -2.56 1.90
N GLY A 214 -23.19 -1.58 2.37
CA GLY A 214 -23.18 -1.18 3.76
C GLY A 214 -22.45 0.14 3.96
N MET A 215 -22.38 0.58 5.20
CA MET A 215 -21.66 1.78 5.60
C MET A 215 -20.37 1.40 6.32
N VAL A 216 -19.26 2.02 5.93
CA VAL A 216 -17.97 1.77 6.57
C VAL A 216 -17.98 2.30 8.00
N ALA A 217 -17.79 1.42 8.98
CA ALA A 217 -17.73 1.77 10.39
C ALA A 217 -16.31 2.17 10.84
N GLY A 218 -15.27 1.60 10.23
CA GLY A 218 -13.87 1.86 10.57
C GLY A 218 -13.01 0.61 10.41
N LEU A 219 -11.91 0.53 11.17
CA LEU A 219 -11.07 -0.65 11.29
C LEU A 219 -11.32 -1.35 12.64
N ASP A 220 -11.30 -2.69 12.64
CA ASP A 220 -11.25 -3.44 13.90
C ASP A 220 -9.82 -3.47 14.47
N ASN A 221 -9.67 -4.10 15.66
CA ASN A 221 -8.37 -4.19 16.34
C ASN A 221 -7.31 -5.01 15.55
N SER A 222 -7.72 -5.74 14.52
CA SER A 222 -6.84 -6.51 13.63
C SER A 222 -6.50 -5.78 12.34
N GLY A 223 -7.04 -4.56 12.15
CA GLY A 223 -6.87 -3.77 10.92
C GLY A 223 -7.78 -4.21 9.78
N CYS A 224 -8.81 -5.02 10.05
CA CYS A 224 -9.82 -5.38 9.05
C CYS A 224 -10.83 -4.23 8.89
N LEU A 225 -11.27 -3.98 7.65
CA LEU A 225 -12.31 -2.99 7.38
C LEU A 225 -13.67 -3.51 7.82
N VAL A 226 -14.32 -2.80 8.73
CA VAL A 226 -15.67 -3.14 9.23
C VAL A 226 -16.73 -2.37 8.44
N ILE A 227 -17.71 -3.09 7.91
CA ILE A 227 -18.82 -2.54 7.16
C ILE A 227 -20.13 -2.97 7.83
N GLU A 228 -20.91 -2.02 8.30
CA GLU A 228 -22.26 -2.24 8.81
C GLU A 228 -23.21 -2.50 7.65
N THR A 229 -23.84 -3.67 7.66
CA THR A 229 -24.81 -4.08 6.65
C THR A 229 -26.19 -4.30 7.28
N THR A 230 -27.23 -4.46 6.46
CA THR A 230 -28.59 -4.79 6.93
C THR A 230 -28.66 -6.17 7.61
N ARG A 231 -27.61 -6.99 7.49
CA ARG A 231 -27.52 -8.35 8.10
C ARG A 231 -26.55 -8.40 9.27
N GLY A 232 -26.01 -7.25 9.68
CA GLY A 232 -24.98 -7.11 10.72
C GLY A 232 -23.62 -6.73 10.15
N PRO A 233 -22.61 -6.53 11.02
CA PRO A 233 -21.28 -6.13 10.62
C PRO A 233 -20.54 -7.22 9.84
N VAL A 234 -19.76 -6.82 8.84
CA VAL A 234 -18.85 -7.67 8.05
C VAL A 234 -17.46 -7.11 8.15
N SER A 235 -16.49 -7.93 8.57
CA SER A 235 -15.07 -7.56 8.60
C SER A 235 -14.36 -8.09 7.36
N LEU A 236 -13.69 -7.20 6.62
CA LEU A 236 -12.95 -7.51 5.40
C LEU A 236 -11.43 -7.36 5.64
N ILE A 237 -10.69 -8.45 5.46
CA ILE A 237 -9.21 -8.44 5.47
C ILE A 237 -8.69 -7.85 4.17
N SER A 238 -9.34 -8.17 3.06
CA SER A 238 -8.97 -7.76 1.71
C SER A 238 -10.19 -7.76 0.81
N GLY A 239 -10.07 -7.22 -0.40
CA GLY A 239 -11.16 -7.21 -1.38
C GLY A 239 -11.13 -5.94 -2.21
N GLU A 240 -12.25 -5.64 -2.81
CA GLU A 240 -12.52 -4.40 -3.53
C GLU A 240 -13.83 -3.82 -3.03
N ILE A 241 -13.81 -2.52 -2.79
CA ILE A 241 -14.99 -1.76 -2.42
C ILE A 241 -15.21 -0.64 -3.44
N SER A 242 -16.45 -0.33 -3.71
CA SER A 242 -16.86 0.79 -4.56
C SER A 242 -17.72 1.75 -3.76
N LEU A 243 -17.41 3.05 -3.81
CA LEU A 243 -18.26 4.07 -3.19
C LEU A 243 -19.62 4.11 -3.90
N ILE A 244 -20.68 4.17 -3.11
CA ILE A 244 -22.03 4.44 -3.59
C ILE A 244 -22.24 5.94 -3.41
N TYR A 245 -22.31 6.68 -4.50
CA TYR A 245 -22.70 8.09 -4.46
C TYR A 245 -24.22 8.17 -4.31
N PRO A 246 -24.73 8.97 -3.37
CA PRO A 246 -26.15 9.30 -3.38
C PRO A 246 -26.44 10.03 -4.71
N TYR A 247 -27.46 9.59 -5.43
CA TYR A 247 -27.98 10.26 -6.62
C TYR A 247 -28.55 11.63 -6.24
#